data_7de779c1e436d58c1f974739c6a31afc
#
_entry.id   7de779c1e436d58c1f974739c6a31afc
#
_cell.length_a   1.000
_cell.length_b   1.000
_cell.length_c   1.000
_cell.angle_alpha   90.00
_cell.angle_beta   90.00
_cell.angle_gamma   90.00
#
_symmetry.space_group_name_H-M   'P 1'
#
loop_
_entity.id
_entity.type
_entity.pdbx_description
1 polymer ?
#
loop_
_entity_poly.entity_id
_entity_poly.type
_entity_poly.pdbx_seq_one_letter_code
_entity_poly.pdbx_strand_id
1 'polypeptide(L)'
;AEQACLIVRVWNPEVSGPCVVVYRDGDLLDITPSFPTVRDLQEQTDPATAVAQTTGPSLGSLAEILENSLEPTVNPDRPRLLAPVDLQAVKACGVTFAESLLERVIEEQAKGDAKQAERIREEVQSRIGSDLSQV
;
A
#
# COMPACT_ATOMS: atom_id res chain seq x y z
N ALA A 1 -26.45 1.80 -5.51
CA ALA A 1 -25.10 1.39 -5.13
C ALA A 1 -24.63 2.37 -4.05
N GLU A 2 -24.38 1.88 -2.85
CA GLU A 2 -23.74 2.67 -1.80
C GLU A 2 -22.41 3.16 -2.35
N GLN A 3 -22.17 4.47 -2.27
CA GLN A 3 -20.93 5.05 -2.74
C GLN A 3 -19.81 4.59 -1.80
N ALA A 4 -18.82 3.92 -2.37
CA ALA A 4 -17.65 3.54 -1.60
C ALA A 4 -16.93 4.80 -1.09
N CYS A 5 -16.58 4.81 0.19
CA CYS A 5 -15.77 5.86 0.79
C CYS A 5 -14.29 5.51 0.53
N LEU A 6 -13.65 6.20 -0.41
CA LEU A 6 -12.25 5.97 -0.74
C LEU A 6 -11.37 7.05 -0.13
N ILE A 7 -10.41 6.61 0.68
CA ILE A 7 -9.37 7.44 1.27
C ILE A 7 -8.05 7.07 0.62
N VAL A 8 -7.27 8.09 0.30
CA VAL A 8 -5.98 7.95 -0.37
C VAL A 8 -4.96 8.85 0.31
N ARG A 9 -3.69 8.58 0.13
CA ARG A 9 -2.61 9.50 0.46
C ARG A 9 -1.95 10.01 -0.80
N VAL A 10 -1.66 11.29 -0.82
CA VAL A 10 -1.04 11.98 -1.95
C VAL A 10 0.16 12.77 -1.46
N TRP A 11 1.29 12.68 -2.16
CA TRP A 11 2.35 13.66 -2.01
C TRP A 11 1.92 14.94 -2.70
N ASN A 12 1.84 16.03 -1.95
CA ASN A 12 1.55 17.34 -2.51
C ASN A 12 2.84 18.17 -2.52
N PRO A 13 3.37 18.54 -3.70
CA PRO A 13 4.61 19.32 -3.82
C PRO A 13 4.46 20.75 -3.27
N GLU A 14 3.27 21.35 -3.28
CA GLU A 14 3.05 22.72 -2.78
C GLU A 14 3.34 22.83 -1.29
N VAL A 15 3.01 21.79 -0.51
CA VAL A 15 3.30 21.74 0.93
C VAL A 15 4.54 20.89 1.23
N SER A 16 5.16 20.32 0.21
CA SER A 16 6.31 19.41 0.32
C SER A 16 6.06 18.28 1.31
N GLY A 17 4.85 17.68 1.29
CA GLY A 17 4.45 16.71 2.28
C GLY A 17 3.31 15.78 1.83
N PRO A 18 3.07 14.72 2.61
CA PRO A 18 1.93 13.83 2.41
C PRO A 18 0.64 14.51 2.86
N CYS A 19 -0.42 14.35 2.08
CA CYS A 19 -1.77 14.76 2.40
C CYS A 19 -2.68 13.53 2.49
N VAL A 20 -3.63 13.56 3.41
CA VAL A 20 -4.76 12.63 3.48
C VAL A 20 -5.88 13.21 2.62
N VAL A 21 -6.36 12.44 1.67
CA VAL A 21 -7.37 12.90 0.71
C VAL A 21 -8.54 11.94 0.61
N VAL A 22 -9.71 12.47 0.29
CA VAL A 22 -10.92 11.70 0.02
C VAL A 22 -11.33 11.86 -1.44
N TYR A 23 -11.72 10.75 -2.07
CA TYR A 23 -12.28 10.79 -3.42
C TYR A 23 -13.74 11.25 -3.39
N ARG A 24 -14.05 12.26 -4.21
CA ARG A 24 -15.42 12.72 -4.44
C ARG A 24 -15.62 13.20 -5.88
N ASP A 25 -16.61 12.64 -6.56
CA ASP A 25 -17.06 13.07 -7.87
C ASP A 25 -15.93 13.24 -8.91
N GLY A 26 -14.91 12.40 -8.84
CA GLY A 26 -13.76 12.42 -9.74
C GLY A 26 -12.51 13.08 -9.16
N ASP A 27 -12.65 13.91 -8.15
CA ASP A 27 -11.57 14.69 -7.54
C ASP A 27 -11.04 14.08 -6.23
N LEU A 28 -9.81 14.42 -5.89
CA LEU A 28 -9.17 14.14 -4.60
C LEU A 28 -9.15 15.41 -3.75
N LEU A 29 -9.97 15.43 -2.68
CA LEU A 29 -10.11 16.57 -1.78
C LEU A 29 -9.20 16.41 -0.57
N ASP A 30 -8.40 17.41 -0.26
CA ASP A 30 -7.48 17.43 0.87
C ASP A 30 -8.22 17.60 2.20
N ILE A 31 -8.19 16.56 3.02
CA ILE A 31 -8.76 16.54 4.36
C ILE A 31 -7.71 16.52 5.48
N THR A 32 -6.44 16.74 5.13
CA THR A 32 -5.31 16.78 6.07
C THR A 32 -5.52 17.77 7.23
N PRO A 33 -6.14 18.94 7.04
CA PRO A 33 -6.42 19.85 8.16
C PRO A 33 -7.32 19.24 9.23
N SER A 34 -8.21 18.32 8.87
CA SER A 34 -9.09 17.62 9.81
C SER A 34 -8.48 16.31 10.33
N PHE A 35 -7.73 15.62 9.47
CA PHE A 35 -7.09 14.33 9.77
C PHE A 35 -5.65 14.35 9.26
N PRO A 36 -4.68 14.79 10.08
CA PRO A 36 -3.29 14.90 9.68
C PRO A 36 -2.67 13.59 9.19
N THR A 37 -3.18 12.45 9.68
CA THR A 37 -2.73 11.13 9.26
C THR A 37 -3.94 10.20 9.00
N VAL A 38 -3.73 9.15 8.21
CA VAL A 38 -4.74 8.10 8.03
C VAL A 38 -5.03 7.40 9.37
N ARG A 39 -4.03 7.30 10.24
CA ARG A 39 -4.20 6.79 11.59
C ARG A 39 -5.22 7.63 12.38
N ASP A 40 -5.07 8.95 12.40
CA ASP A 40 -5.99 9.85 13.14
C ASP A 40 -7.43 9.68 12.66
N LEU A 41 -7.62 9.46 11.36
CA LEU A 41 -8.92 9.17 10.79
C LEU A 41 -9.46 7.79 11.23
N GLN A 42 -8.62 6.76 11.20
CA GLN A 42 -9.02 5.39 11.56
C GLN A 42 -9.30 5.22 13.05
N GLU A 43 -8.74 6.07 13.90
CA GLU A 43 -9.01 6.11 15.35
C GLU A 43 -10.32 6.82 15.70
N GLN A 44 -11.05 7.41 14.73
CA GLN A 44 -12.39 7.95 14.98
C GLN A 44 -13.36 6.82 15.33
N THR A 45 -14.36 7.14 16.16
CA THR A 45 -15.42 6.18 16.54
C THR A 45 -16.19 5.67 15.33
N ASP A 46 -16.43 6.55 14.35
CA ASP A 46 -17.06 6.24 13.07
C ASP A 46 -16.29 6.94 11.94
N PRO A 47 -15.24 6.32 11.43
CA PRO A 47 -14.40 6.91 10.37
C PRO A 47 -15.18 7.22 9.09
N ALA A 48 -16.15 6.37 8.73
CA ALA A 48 -16.92 6.54 7.51
C ALA A 48 -17.79 7.81 7.57
N THR A 49 -18.49 8.02 8.67
CA THR A 49 -19.26 9.25 8.90
C THR A 49 -18.35 10.47 9.01
N ALA A 50 -17.21 10.37 9.69
CA ALA A 50 -16.25 11.46 9.81
C ALA A 50 -15.77 11.92 8.43
N VAL A 51 -15.41 10.98 7.55
CA VAL A 51 -15.01 11.29 6.16
C VAL A 51 -16.17 11.87 5.37
N ALA A 52 -17.38 11.31 5.51
CA ALA A 52 -18.57 11.78 4.77
C ALA A 52 -18.91 13.25 5.07
N GLN A 53 -18.65 13.69 6.29
CA GLN A 53 -18.91 15.06 6.75
C GLN A 53 -17.76 16.04 6.49
N THR A 54 -16.60 15.55 6.10
CA THR A 54 -15.41 16.38 5.88
C THR A 54 -15.25 16.70 4.40
N THR A 55 -14.82 17.92 4.12
CA THR A 55 -14.48 18.42 2.79
C THR A 55 -13.19 19.23 2.84
N GLY A 56 -12.62 19.51 1.66
CA GLY A 56 -11.41 20.29 1.54
C GLY A 56 -11.17 20.74 0.10
N PRO A 57 -10.09 21.47 -0.16
CA PRO A 57 -9.73 21.87 -1.52
C PRO A 57 -9.37 20.64 -2.37
N SER A 58 -9.67 20.71 -3.68
CA SER A 58 -9.22 19.69 -4.63
C SER A 58 -7.74 19.81 -4.88
N LEU A 59 -7.01 18.68 -4.83
CA LEU A 59 -5.62 18.57 -5.29
C LEU A 59 -5.53 18.16 -6.77
N GLY A 60 -6.65 17.95 -7.43
CA GLY A 60 -6.78 17.51 -8.82
C GLY A 60 -7.63 16.27 -8.97
N SER A 61 -7.87 15.89 -10.22
CA SER A 61 -8.65 14.69 -10.52
C SER A 61 -7.86 13.40 -10.16
N LEU A 62 -8.59 12.36 -9.76
CA LEU A 62 -7.98 11.04 -9.52
C LEU A 62 -7.22 10.55 -10.76
N ALA A 63 -7.77 10.81 -11.98
CA ALA A 63 -7.14 10.37 -13.22
C ALA A 63 -5.77 11.02 -13.45
N GLU A 64 -5.64 12.33 -13.25
CA GLU A 64 -4.38 13.05 -13.41
C GLU A 64 -3.34 12.65 -12.37
N ILE A 65 -3.77 12.47 -11.12
CA ILE A 65 -2.87 12.07 -10.02
C ILE A 65 -2.43 10.62 -10.20
N LEU A 66 -3.32 9.74 -10.66
CA LEU A 66 -2.98 8.36 -10.98
C LEU A 66 -1.99 8.29 -12.14
N GLU A 67 -2.23 9.04 -13.23
CA GLU A 67 -1.30 9.11 -14.36
C GLU A 67 0.10 9.55 -13.93
N ASN A 68 0.20 10.58 -13.08
CA ASN A 68 1.50 11.04 -12.55
C ASN A 68 2.14 10.05 -11.55
N SER A 69 1.41 9.02 -11.11
CA SER A 69 1.91 8.01 -10.17
C SER A 69 2.42 6.75 -10.85
N LEU A 70 2.16 6.59 -12.16
CA LEU A 70 2.57 5.44 -12.95
C LEU A 70 3.94 5.70 -13.58
N GLU A 71 4.88 4.79 -13.31
CA GLU A 71 6.20 4.77 -13.93
C GLU A 71 6.11 4.76 -15.48
N PRO A 72 7.15 5.30 -16.19
CA PRO A 72 8.47 5.73 -15.68
C PRO A 72 8.62 7.25 -15.50
N THR A 73 7.60 8.06 -15.72
CA THR A 73 7.74 9.52 -15.83
C THR A 73 6.96 10.27 -14.75
N VAL A 74 7.30 10.04 -13.48
CA VAL A 74 6.74 10.83 -12.38
C VAL A 74 7.25 12.27 -12.44
N ASN A 75 6.34 13.22 -12.60
CA ASN A 75 6.67 14.64 -12.49
C ASN A 75 6.69 15.04 -10.99
N PRO A 76 7.86 15.45 -10.42
CA PRO A 76 7.97 15.79 -9.01
C PRO A 76 7.19 17.05 -8.60
N ASP A 77 6.86 17.92 -9.56
CA ASP A 77 6.13 19.18 -9.33
C ASP A 77 4.60 19.00 -9.37
N ARG A 78 4.13 17.76 -9.53
CA ARG A 78 2.71 17.43 -9.53
C ARG A 78 2.36 16.44 -8.41
N PRO A 79 1.12 16.48 -7.89
CA PRO A 79 0.66 15.49 -6.91
C PRO A 79 0.79 14.06 -7.43
N ARG A 80 1.14 13.13 -6.55
CA ARG A 80 1.22 11.68 -6.86
C ARG A 80 0.73 10.84 -5.70
N LEU A 81 0.26 9.64 -5.99
CA LEU A 81 -0.23 8.71 -4.98
C LEU A 81 0.91 8.22 -4.07
N LEU A 82 0.57 8.00 -2.82
CA LEU A 82 1.40 7.31 -1.83
C LEU A 82 0.67 6.06 -1.34
N ALA A 83 1.40 5.19 -0.63
CA ALA A 83 0.78 4.07 0.07
C ALA A 83 -0.34 4.58 1.00
N PRO A 84 -1.52 3.92 1.04
CA PRO A 84 -2.67 4.38 1.83
C PRO A 84 -2.54 4.13 3.34
N VAL A 85 -1.32 3.92 3.80
CA VAL A 85 -0.96 3.65 5.20
C VAL A 85 0.15 4.60 5.65
N ASP A 86 0.15 4.97 6.94
CA ASP A 86 1.18 5.83 7.53
C ASP A 86 1.65 5.33 8.91
N LEU A 87 1.03 5.78 9.99
CA LEU A 87 1.47 5.51 11.36
C LEU A 87 0.72 4.35 12.03
N GLN A 88 -0.30 3.79 11.38
CA GLN A 88 -1.04 2.66 11.91
C GLN A 88 -0.22 1.37 11.87
N ALA A 89 -0.52 0.46 12.79
CA ALA A 89 0.04 -0.87 12.78
C ALA A 89 -0.47 -1.64 11.53
N VAL A 90 0.47 -2.17 10.76
CA VAL A 90 0.15 -3.02 9.60
C VAL A 90 0.44 -4.47 9.98
N LYS A 91 -0.59 -5.31 9.92
CA LYS A 91 -0.48 -6.74 10.17
C LYS A 91 -0.75 -7.51 8.88
N ALA A 92 0.28 -8.14 8.35
CA ALA A 92 0.15 -9.08 7.26
C ALA A 92 -0.13 -10.47 7.79
N CYS A 93 -1.10 -11.17 7.22
CA CYS A 93 -1.40 -12.56 7.55
C CYS A 93 -1.48 -13.39 6.28
N GLY A 94 -0.80 -14.51 6.34
CA GLY A 94 -0.73 -15.48 5.25
C GLY A 94 0.40 -15.21 4.26
N VAL A 95 0.89 -16.29 3.72
CA VAL A 95 1.80 -16.31 2.57
C VAL A 95 1.02 -16.93 1.42
N THR A 96 0.77 -16.17 0.37
CA THR A 96 -0.06 -16.59 -0.76
C THR A 96 0.76 -17.12 -1.93
N PHE A 97 2.08 -16.89 -1.93
CA PHE A 97 2.98 -17.33 -2.98
C PHE A 97 3.77 -18.56 -2.53
N ALA A 98 3.69 -19.64 -3.32
CA ALA A 98 4.36 -20.90 -3.04
C ALA A 98 5.89 -20.72 -2.85
N GLU A 99 6.51 -19.89 -3.66
CA GLU A 99 7.94 -19.56 -3.57
C GLU A 99 8.30 -18.91 -2.23
N SER A 100 7.53 -17.92 -1.79
CA SER A 100 7.76 -17.26 -0.48
C SER A 100 7.54 -18.20 0.71
N LEU A 101 6.60 -19.13 0.58
CA LEU A 101 6.37 -20.16 1.60
C LEU A 101 7.56 -21.11 1.69
N LEU A 102 8.06 -21.56 0.55
CA LEU A 102 9.21 -22.47 0.48
C LEU A 102 10.47 -21.83 1.05
N GLU A 103 10.77 -20.58 0.70
CA GLU A 103 11.93 -19.88 1.26
C GLU A 103 11.82 -19.74 2.79
N ARG A 104 10.65 -19.47 3.34
CA ARG A 104 10.44 -19.47 4.79
C ARG A 104 10.69 -20.82 5.44
N VAL A 105 10.19 -21.89 4.84
CA VAL A 105 10.42 -23.26 5.35
C VAL A 105 11.91 -23.61 5.30
N ILE A 106 12.61 -23.21 4.23
CA ILE A 106 14.05 -23.40 4.08
C ILE A 106 14.81 -22.64 5.17
N GLU A 107 14.49 -21.37 5.39
CA GLU A 107 15.11 -20.55 6.45
C GLU A 107 14.87 -21.09 7.85
N GLU A 108 13.64 -21.52 8.17
CA GLU A 108 13.30 -22.13 9.46
C GLU A 108 14.08 -23.41 9.70
N GLN A 109 14.20 -24.29 8.70
CA GLN A 109 14.94 -25.54 8.82
C GLN A 109 16.45 -25.33 8.87
N ALA A 110 16.95 -24.35 8.16
CA ALA A 110 18.36 -23.98 8.13
C ALA A 110 18.85 -23.30 9.41
N LYS A 111 17.94 -22.75 10.23
CA LYS A 111 18.25 -22.06 11.50
C LYS A 111 19.35 -20.99 11.38
N GLY A 112 19.39 -20.31 10.24
CA GLY A 112 20.40 -19.29 9.95
C GLY A 112 21.71 -19.80 9.35
N ASP A 113 21.85 -21.10 9.08
CA ASP A 113 23.01 -21.66 8.39
C ASP A 113 22.80 -21.61 6.85
N ALA A 114 23.54 -20.72 6.18
CA ALA A 114 23.44 -20.52 4.74
C ALA A 114 23.78 -21.78 3.90
N LYS A 115 24.72 -22.61 4.38
CA LYS A 115 25.07 -23.86 3.69
C LYS A 115 23.98 -24.92 3.82
N GLN A 116 23.34 -24.96 4.95
CA GLN A 116 22.19 -25.84 5.16
C GLN A 116 20.98 -25.37 4.35
N ALA A 117 20.72 -24.08 4.26
CA ALA A 117 19.66 -23.51 3.44
C ALA A 117 19.83 -23.91 1.96
N GLU A 118 21.06 -23.84 1.43
CA GLU A 118 21.34 -24.22 0.06
C GLU A 118 21.06 -25.71 -0.22
N ARG A 119 21.48 -26.59 0.69
CA ARG A 119 21.20 -28.04 0.57
C ARG A 119 19.70 -28.35 0.60
N ILE A 120 18.96 -27.69 1.50
CA ILE A 120 17.51 -27.87 1.59
C ILE A 120 16.84 -27.36 0.30
N ARG A 121 17.31 -26.22 -0.25
CA ARG A 121 16.78 -25.66 -1.50
C ARG A 121 17.00 -26.64 -2.67
N GLU A 122 18.18 -27.20 -2.80
CA GLU A 122 18.48 -28.21 -3.83
C GLU A 122 17.60 -29.46 -3.67
N GLU A 123 17.40 -29.93 -2.44
CA GLU A 123 16.56 -31.09 -2.18
C GLU A 123 15.07 -30.81 -2.52
N VAL A 124 14.55 -29.63 -2.15
CA VAL A 124 13.21 -29.21 -2.48
C VAL A 124 13.02 -29.09 -3.99
N GLN A 125 13.95 -28.43 -4.69
CA GLN A 125 13.90 -28.31 -6.15
C GLN A 125 13.94 -29.67 -6.85
N SER A 126 14.72 -30.62 -6.34
CA SER A 126 14.79 -31.97 -6.93
C SER A 126 13.49 -32.77 -6.79
N ARG A 127 12.69 -32.48 -5.74
CA ARG A 127 11.43 -33.17 -5.47
C ARG A 127 10.21 -32.54 -6.16
N ILE A 128 10.20 -31.21 -6.27
CA ILE A 128 9.05 -30.45 -6.78
C ILE A 128 9.20 -30.15 -8.28
N GLY A 129 10.43 -30.23 -8.83
CA GLY A 129 10.74 -29.82 -10.19
C GLY A 129 11.19 -28.36 -10.28
N SER A 130 11.78 -27.99 -11.41
CA SER A 130 12.49 -26.71 -11.56
C SER A 130 11.61 -25.49 -11.80
N ASP A 131 10.29 -25.62 -11.80
CA ASP A 131 9.41 -24.50 -12.20
C ASP A 131 8.22 -24.30 -11.24
N LEU A 132 8.52 -23.63 -10.12
CA LEU A 132 7.48 -23.17 -9.17
C LEU A 132 6.68 -21.97 -9.70
N SER A 133 7.07 -21.40 -10.84
CA SER A 133 6.35 -20.30 -11.47
C SER A 133 5.09 -20.75 -12.22
N GLN A 134 4.86 -22.05 -12.33
CA GLN A 134 3.72 -22.64 -13.03
C GLN A 134 2.65 -23.27 -12.11
N VAL A 135 2.74 -23.03 -10.79
CA VAL A 135 1.75 -23.53 -9.83
C VAL A 135 0.79 -22.44 -9.39
#